data_013342db46b9345f639337e9fdb04f74
#
_entry.id   013342db46b9345f639337e9fdb04f74
#
_cell.length_a   1.000
_cell.length_b   1.000
_cell.length_c   1.000
_cell.angle_alpha   90.00
_cell.angle_beta   90.00
_cell.angle_gamma   90.00
#
_symmetry.space_group_name_H-M   'P 1'
#
loop_
_entity.id
_entity.type
_entity.pdbx_description
1 polymer ?
#
loop_
_entity_poly.entity_id
_entity_poly.type
_entity_poly.pdbx_seq_one_letter_code
_entity_poly.pdbx_strand_id
1 'polypeptide(L)'
;MSLFFAELRKVWGGRVFPALLAILAAANLLLLWMGTRPTAKQPPASAYRAVGVELSDKTMEEKGVYLHNKYTEIESLVKIGQYYRELAYGGYGLTQYRQDNAAMFDAYEQEYTDKTYTLFTDNLNTEYRLFSQLQSEYDTVAAYSDFLDGVQTKASQLSGISIFQNDRTGYDLKNIELTAQVYAGLTETPIDYYPQKGLYTAISYAFTDLILLASMLLLALILVRQERDSGLLSLIRSLPGGRLKTAIAKLAAFVASLLVVLMVLYGVNLAYCSASFSLGPMNRTIQSVPALMRCTMQITVGQYLLRFLLAKWAGAFVMGLWVMLAALIAKRAAAGWIGALALPLAMYGIRAAIPATSHLNVIKYANMVSLLQTNELLGNYRNLFWFGSPISLPMVEWVTAAALGSVLSVAFCTVFTKAQLLPAAKRSLALPFRHKTHATSVTREEGRKLLLMNGAAVFLAAFLAFGIYQGVTAESYIDADEIYYAYYMKHISGPWSERSRDWLKEQRNEFAPMLEAQKRVNRGELSSEALLAYNSLQQKYSAYQRVLQSNISYYLKENPGAWLVYETGYKKLFGFTGTSDVQDTLLAGLLCALCFSGLFAMERKGGMDEIL
;
A
#
# COMPACT_ATOMS: atom_id res chain seq x y z
N MET A 1 44.08 -7.90 -7.31
CA MET A 1 42.71 -7.38 -7.05
C MET A 1 41.80 -8.58 -6.86
N SER A 2 41.05 -8.72 -5.79
CA SER A 2 40.16 -9.86 -5.63
C SER A 2 39.03 -9.83 -6.67
N LEU A 3 38.56 -10.99 -7.12
CA LEU A 3 37.45 -11.11 -8.08
C LEU A 3 36.20 -10.36 -7.59
N PHE A 4 35.99 -10.32 -6.30
CA PHE A 4 34.90 -9.56 -5.68
C PHE A 4 34.95 -8.07 -6.03
N PHE A 5 36.11 -7.42 -5.85
CA PHE A 5 36.25 -6.00 -6.19
C PHE A 5 36.14 -5.73 -7.68
N ALA A 6 36.55 -6.69 -8.52
CA ALA A 6 36.35 -6.58 -9.97
C ALA A 6 34.86 -6.60 -10.35
N GLU A 7 34.07 -7.50 -9.76
CA GLU A 7 32.61 -7.56 -9.97
C GLU A 7 31.90 -6.33 -9.40
N LEU A 8 32.33 -5.88 -8.20
CA LEU A 8 31.78 -4.67 -7.58
C LEU A 8 32.07 -3.41 -8.45
N ARG A 9 33.28 -3.33 -9.01
CA ARG A 9 33.66 -2.24 -9.92
C ARG A 9 32.81 -2.21 -11.19
N LYS A 10 32.32 -3.35 -11.70
CA LYS A 10 31.38 -3.38 -12.85
C LYS A 10 30.07 -2.66 -12.53
N VAL A 11 29.59 -2.80 -11.30
CA VAL A 11 28.37 -2.15 -10.85
C VAL A 11 28.61 -0.67 -10.54
N TRP A 12 29.62 -0.36 -9.71
CA TRP A 12 29.83 0.95 -9.13
C TRP A 12 30.90 1.81 -9.80
N GLY A 13 31.81 1.21 -10.57
CA GLY A 13 32.90 1.93 -11.23
C GLY A 13 32.49 2.62 -12.52
N GLY A 14 31.33 2.26 -13.09
CA GLY A 14 30.72 2.95 -14.22
C GLY A 14 29.75 4.05 -13.74
N ARG A 15 29.44 5.00 -14.62
CA ARG A 15 28.46 6.07 -14.32
C ARG A 15 27.01 5.61 -14.47
N VAL A 16 26.77 4.49 -15.16
CA VAL A 16 25.42 4.05 -15.56
C VAL A 16 24.58 3.59 -14.38
N PHE A 17 25.09 2.64 -13.58
CA PHE A 17 24.31 2.11 -12.45
C PHE A 17 24.04 3.14 -11.35
N PRO A 18 25.05 3.93 -10.88
CA PRO A 18 24.80 4.99 -9.93
C PRO A 18 23.79 6.05 -10.43
N ALA A 19 23.87 6.42 -11.73
CA ALA A 19 22.91 7.36 -12.32
C ALA A 19 21.49 6.77 -12.38
N LEU A 20 21.33 5.50 -12.77
CA LEU A 20 20.04 4.82 -12.76
C LEU A 20 19.48 4.67 -11.34
N LEU A 21 20.32 4.34 -10.36
CA LEU A 21 19.91 4.28 -8.96
C LEU A 21 19.45 5.65 -8.44
N ALA A 22 20.16 6.72 -8.81
CA ALA A 22 19.74 8.08 -8.47
C ALA A 22 18.38 8.44 -9.10
N ILE A 23 18.14 8.04 -10.36
CA ILE A 23 16.84 8.22 -11.02
C ILE A 23 15.75 7.41 -10.31
N LEU A 24 16.03 6.15 -9.95
CA LEU A 24 15.09 5.31 -9.22
C LEU A 24 14.79 5.85 -7.81
N ALA A 25 15.79 6.38 -7.11
CA ALA A 25 15.62 7.03 -5.83
C ALA A 25 14.80 8.32 -5.94
N ALA A 26 15.04 9.13 -6.99
CA ALA A 26 14.24 10.32 -7.28
C ALA A 26 12.79 9.95 -7.64
N ALA A 27 12.58 8.89 -8.43
CA ALA A 27 11.25 8.37 -8.74
C ALA A 27 10.53 7.87 -7.48
N ASN A 28 11.23 7.16 -6.59
CA ASN A 28 10.71 6.73 -5.30
C ASN A 28 10.26 7.92 -4.44
N LEU A 29 11.10 8.94 -4.34
CA LEU A 29 10.78 10.18 -3.61
C LEU A 29 9.58 10.90 -4.23
N LEU A 30 9.52 11.01 -5.55
CA LEU A 30 8.42 11.64 -6.26
C LEU A 30 7.10 10.90 -6.02
N LEU A 31 7.09 9.57 -6.12
CA LEU A 31 5.92 8.75 -5.86
C LEU A 31 5.47 8.86 -4.40
N LEU A 32 6.41 8.84 -3.45
CA LEU A 32 6.12 9.01 -2.03
C LEU A 32 5.51 10.40 -1.76
N TRP A 33 6.09 11.46 -2.34
CA TRP A 33 5.56 12.81 -2.24
C TRP A 33 4.16 12.92 -2.85
N MET A 34 3.93 12.33 -4.03
CA MET A 34 2.60 12.29 -4.65
C MET A 34 1.57 11.57 -3.79
N GLY A 35 1.95 10.43 -3.17
CA GLY A 35 1.08 9.64 -2.30
C GLY A 35 0.79 10.28 -0.94
N THR A 36 1.59 11.27 -0.53
CA THR A 36 1.44 11.97 0.75
C THR A 36 0.95 13.41 0.61
N ARG A 37 0.60 13.84 -0.60
CA ARG A 37 0.04 15.19 -0.83
C ARG A 37 -1.25 15.41 -0.05
N PRO A 38 -1.46 16.63 0.45
CA PRO A 38 -2.73 16.98 1.07
C PRO A 38 -3.86 16.87 0.04
N THR A 39 -4.96 16.28 0.45
CA THR A 39 -6.19 16.19 -0.33
C THR A 39 -7.37 16.51 0.58
N ALA A 40 -8.56 16.68 0.03
CA ALA A 40 -9.76 16.86 0.85
C ALA A 40 -10.00 15.71 1.87
N LYS A 41 -9.34 14.55 1.64
CA LYS A 41 -9.43 13.38 2.53
C LYS A 41 -8.19 13.15 3.39
N GLN A 42 -7.08 13.78 3.09
CA GLN A 42 -5.79 13.56 3.76
C GLN A 42 -5.19 14.88 4.25
N PRO A 43 -5.04 15.05 5.59
CA PRO A 43 -4.39 16.21 6.17
C PRO A 43 -2.95 16.40 5.67
N PRO A 44 -2.44 17.64 5.64
CA PRO A 44 -1.07 17.92 5.24
C PRO A 44 -0.06 17.33 6.24
N ALA A 45 1.10 16.94 5.75
CA ALA A 45 2.18 16.39 6.57
C ALA A 45 2.66 17.34 7.67
N SER A 46 2.67 18.65 7.37
CA SER A 46 3.02 19.71 8.31
C SER A 46 2.14 19.74 9.56
N ALA A 47 0.85 19.42 9.42
CA ALA A 47 -0.08 19.38 10.54
C ALA A 47 0.25 18.22 11.51
N TYR A 48 0.53 17.01 10.99
CA TYR A 48 0.99 15.90 11.85
C TYR A 48 2.29 16.25 12.58
N ARG A 49 3.22 16.92 11.91
CA ARG A 49 4.48 17.37 12.51
C ARG A 49 4.25 18.40 13.59
N ALA A 50 3.40 19.40 13.34
CA ALA A 50 3.10 20.45 14.31
C ALA A 50 2.45 19.89 15.57
N VAL A 51 1.44 19.02 15.42
CA VAL A 51 0.82 18.32 16.56
C VAL A 51 1.84 17.43 17.29
N GLY A 52 2.72 16.76 16.55
CA GLY A 52 3.79 15.95 17.13
C GLY A 52 4.75 16.78 18.02
N VAL A 53 5.06 18.01 17.63
CA VAL A 53 5.87 18.95 18.44
C VAL A 53 5.11 19.34 19.71
N GLU A 54 3.82 19.66 19.60
CA GLU A 54 2.96 20.01 20.76
C GLU A 54 2.84 18.85 21.76
N LEU A 55 2.94 17.61 21.30
CA LEU A 55 2.86 16.43 22.14
C LEU A 55 4.20 16.01 22.75
N SER A 56 5.33 16.50 22.23
CA SER A 56 6.66 15.97 22.58
C SER A 56 7.03 16.11 24.06
N ASP A 57 6.61 17.19 24.68
CA ASP A 57 6.97 17.53 26.07
C ASP A 57 5.89 17.13 27.11
N LYS A 58 4.82 16.45 26.64
CA LYS A 58 3.69 16.04 27.46
C LYS A 58 3.81 14.57 27.90
N THR A 59 3.34 14.29 29.11
CA THR A 59 3.15 12.92 29.59
C THR A 59 2.03 12.21 28.79
N MET A 60 1.96 10.89 28.87
CA MET A 60 0.91 10.11 28.17
C MET A 60 -0.49 10.59 28.52
N GLU A 61 -0.77 10.89 29.79
CA GLU A 61 -2.06 11.38 30.27
C GLU A 61 -2.36 12.80 29.73
N GLU A 62 -1.39 13.70 29.80
CA GLU A 62 -1.54 15.06 29.25
C GLU A 62 -1.75 15.07 27.72
N LYS A 63 -1.13 14.13 27.00
CA LYS A 63 -1.38 13.92 25.55
C LYS A 63 -2.85 13.55 25.31
N GLY A 64 -3.41 12.66 26.13
CA GLY A 64 -4.80 12.26 26.02
C GLY A 64 -5.77 13.42 26.26
N VAL A 65 -5.54 14.18 27.31
CA VAL A 65 -6.35 15.37 27.64
C VAL A 65 -6.26 16.41 26.50
N TYR A 66 -5.08 16.68 26.00
CA TYR A 66 -4.87 17.62 24.89
C TYR A 66 -5.62 17.18 23.63
N LEU A 67 -5.44 15.93 23.21
CA LEU A 67 -6.08 15.40 22.00
C LEU A 67 -7.60 15.38 22.15
N HIS A 68 -8.13 14.94 23.29
CA HIS A 68 -9.55 14.89 23.56
C HIS A 68 -10.18 16.29 23.53
N ASN A 69 -9.55 17.26 24.17
CA ASN A 69 -10.04 18.64 24.19
C ASN A 69 -10.04 19.25 22.78
N LYS A 70 -8.93 19.08 22.03
CA LYS A 70 -8.86 19.56 20.63
C LYS A 70 -9.83 18.85 19.72
N TYR A 71 -9.99 17.55 19.85
CA TYR A 71 -10.98 16.80 19.07
C TYR A 71 -12.41 17.30 19.37
N THR A 72 -12.76 17.50 20.64
CA THR A 72 -14.08 17.98 21.06
C THR A 72 -14.35 19.40 20.56
N GLU A 73 -13.36 20.31 20.68
CA GLU A 73 -13.41 21.68 20.15
C GLU A 73 -13.71 21.64 18.65
N ILE A 74 -12.87 20.95 17.86
CA ILE A 74 -12.99 20.92 16.40
C ILE A 74 -14.27 20.20 15.93
N GLU A 75 -14.66 19.11 16.57
CA GLU A 75 -15.92 18.42 16.31
C GLU A 75 -17.12 19.35 16.53
N SER A 76 -17.09 20.11 17.61
CA SER A 76 -18.12 21.09 17.96
C SER A 76 -18.20 22.22 16.92
N LEU A 77 -17.07 22.78 16.54
CA LEU A 77 -17.00 23.80 15.47
C LEU A 77 -17.52 23.29 14.12
N VAL A 78 -17.21 22.03 13.76
CA VAL A 78 -17.75 21.40 12.54
C VAL A 78 -19.26 21.24 12.63
N LYS A 79 -19.80 20.77 13.76
CA LYS A 79 -21.23 20.59 14.01
C LYS A 79 -21.98 21.93 13.97
N ILE A 80 -21.42 22.97 14.58
CA ILE A 80 -21.96 24.34 14.53
C ILE A 80 -21.94 24.85 13.09
N GLY A 81 -20.86 24.63 12.35
CA GLY A 81 -20.76 24.98 10.94
C GLY A 81 -21.77 24.23 10.07
N GLN A 82 -22.08 22.97 10.38
CA GLN A 82 -23.17 22.23 9.72
C GLN A 82 -24.54 22.83 10.06
N TYR A 83 -24.80 23.12 11.34
CA TYR A 83 -26.03 23.75 11.79
C TYR A 83 -26.31 25.06 11.03
N TYR A 84 -25.33 25.97 10.94
CA TYR A 84 -25.52 27.24 10.22
C TYR A 84 -25.73 27.05 8.71
N ARG A 85 -25.07 26.06 8.10
CA ARG A 85 -25.33 25.71 6.69
C ARG A 85 -26.75 25.20 6.51
N GLU A 86 -27.22 24.29 7.36
CA GLU A 86 -28.58 23.76 7.31
C GLU A 86 -29.63 24.84 7.58
N LEU A 87 -29.35 25.76 8.52
CA LEU A 87 -30.22 26.90 8.80
C LEU A 87 -30.39 27.79 7.57
N ALA A 88 -29.30 28.06 6.83
CA ALA A 88 -29.35 28.87 5.61
C ALA A 88 -30.18 28.23 4.47
N TYR A 89 -30.27 26.90 4.44
CA TYR A 89 -31.03 26.14 3.44
C TYR A 89 -32.36 25.58 3.95
N GLY A 90 -32.80 25.97 5.15
CA GLY A 90 -34.07 25.58 5.71
C GLY A 90 -34.11 24.12 6.19
N GLY A 91 -33.08 23.64 6.85
CA GLY A 91 -33.00 22.32 7.46
C GLY A 91 -34.13 22.03 8.44
N TYR A 92 -34.44 20.75 8.66
CA TYR A 92 -35.50 20.29 9.56
C TYR A 92 -34.98 20.03 10.98
N GLY A 93 -35.77 20.31 11.99
CA GLY A 93 -35.44 19.96 13.38
C GLY A 93 -34.33 20.79 14.04
N LEU A 94 -33.89 21.87 13.41
CA LEU A 94 -32.75 22.68 13.88
C LEU A 94 -32.95 23.32 15.25
N THR A 95 -34.17 23.75 15.57
CA THR A 95 -34.48 24.30 16.88
C THR A 95 -34.29 23.26 17.97
N GLN A 96 -34.76 22.04 17.74
CA GLN A 96 -34.60 20.94 18.69
C GLN A 96 -33.11 20.53 18.78
N TYR A 97 -32.41 20.45 17.63
CA TYR A 97 -30.97 20.15 17.62
C TYR A 97 -30.17 21.14 18.47
N ARG A 98 -30.46 22.46 18.35
CA ARG A 98 -29.79 23.48 19.15
C ARG A 98 -30.11 23.33 20.64
N GLN A 99 -31.37 23.00 21.01
CA GLN A 99 -31.75 22.77 22.41
C GLN A 99 -31.05 21.52 22.98
N ASP A 100 -31.03 20.43 22.24
CA ASP A 100 -30.40 19.18 22.66
C ASP A 100 -28.87 19.30 22.80
N ASN A 101 -28.24 20.27 22.10
CA ASN A 101 -26.82 20.53 22.12
C ASN A 101 -26.46 21.93 22.69
N ALA A 102 -27.30 22.51 23.54
CA ALA A 102 -27.14 23.88 24.07
C ALA A 102 -25.72 24.11 24.64
N ALA A 103 -25.22 23.20 25.47
CA ALA A 103 -23.88 23.31 26.06
C ALA A 103 -22.73 23.42 25.00
N MET A 104 -22.86 22.74 23.86
CA MET A 104 -21.91 22.85 22.76
C MET A 104 -21.98 24.25 22.12
N PHE A 105 -23.18 24.77 21.87
CA PHE A 105 -23.36 26.09 21.31
C PHE A 105 -22.87 27.17 22.29
N ASP A 106 -23.21 27.08 23.56
CA ASP A 106 -22.77 28.04 24.58
C ASP A 106 -21.24 28.10 24.70
N ALA A 107 -20.56 26.96 24.53
CA ALA A 107 -19.11 26.89 24.64
C ALA A 107 -18.35 27.37 23.37
N TYR A 108 -18.86 27.06 22.18
CA TYR A 108 -18.05 27.19 20.93
C TYR A 108 -18.69 28.06 19.82
N GLU A 109 -19.95 28.54 19.98
CA GLU A 109 -20.63 29.30 18.93
C GLU A 109 -19.98 30.65 18.66
N GLN A 110 -19.54 31.35 19.72
CA GLN A 110 -18.84 32.61 19.59
C GLN A 110 -17.50 32.41 18.85
N GLU A 111 -16.74 31.41 19.23
CA GLU A 111 -15.47 31.08 18.61
C GLU A 111 -15.64 30.76 17.10
N TYR A 112 -16.71 30.01 16.75
CA TYR A 112 -17.04 29.75 15.36
C TYR A 112 -17.40 31.01 14.57
N THR A 113 -18.21 31.89 15.18
CA THR A 113 -18.71 33.12 14.54
C THR A 113 -17.59 34.13 14.33
N ASP A 114 -16.76 34.33 15.35
CA ASP A 114 -15.65 35.29 15.35
C ASP A 114 -14.40 34.74 14.66
N LYS A 115 -14.39 33.43 14.29
CA LYS A 115 -13.27 32.70 13.67
C LYS A 115 -11.97 32.82 14.47
N THR A 116 -12.07 32.76 15.79
CA THR A 116 -10.90 32.89 16.69
C THR A 116 -10.17 31.56 16.92
N TYR A 117 -10.70 30.44 16.41
CA TYR A 117 -10.08 29.12 16.48
C TYR A 117 -8.79 29.03 15.67
N THR A 118 -7.83 28.27 16.18
CA THR A 118 -6.55 28.02 15.53
C THR A 118 -6.52 26.63 14.92
N LEU A 119 -6.09 26.53 13.65
CA LEU A 119 -6.02 25.29 12.90
C LEU A 119 -4.57 24.99 12.50
N PHE A 120 -4.22 23.70 12.47
CA PHE A 120 -2.98 23.19 11.85
C PHE A 120 -3.17 22.90 10.36
N THR A 121 -4.42 22.90 9.89
CA THR A 121 -4.80 22.64 8.48
C THR A 121 -5.54 23.82 7.89
N ASP A 122 -5.84 23.75 6.58
CA ASP A 122 -6.48 24.85 5.86
C ASP A 122 -7.98 25.02 6.15
N ASN A 123 -8.64 23.99 6.74
CA ASN A 123 -10.08 24.03 6.97
C ASN A 123 -10.53 23.06 8.10
N LEU A 124 -11.66 23.39 8.72
CA LEU A 124 -12.23 22.64 9.84
C LEU A 124 -12.49 21.14 9.53
N ASN A 125 -12.90 20.79 8.31
CA ASN A 125 -13.17 19.39 7.98
C ASN A 125 -11.88 18.55 7.90
N THR A 126 -10.80 19.14 7.39
CA THR A 126 -9.48 18.50 7.36
C THR A 126 -8.89 18.40 8.77
N GLU A 127 -9.08 19.44 9.58
CA GLU A 127 -8.69 19.48 10.98
C GLU A 127 -9.43 18.40 11.80
N TYR A 128 -10.74 18.28 11.61
CA TYR A 128 -11.54 17.22 12.24
C TYR A 128 -11.00 15.83 11.90
N ARG A 129 -10.68 15.59 10.64
CA ARG A 129 -10.08 14.31 10.22
C ARG A 129 -8.73 14.04 10.88
N LEU A 130 -7.90 15.08 11.00
CA LEU A 130 -6.61 15.00 11.68
C LEU A 130 -6.80 14.57 13.13
N PHE A 131 -7.58 15.33 13.90
CA PHE A 131 -7.77 15.05 15.33
C PHE A 131 -8.57 13.80 15.61
N SER A 132 -9.55 13.46 14.75
CA SER A 132 -10.28 12.18 14.84
C SER A 132 -9.32 10.98 14.65
N GLN A 133 -8.40 11.06 13.68
CA GLN A 133 -7.39 10.03 13.48
C GLN A 133 -6.42 9.96 14.67
N LEU A 134 -5.89 11.10 15.14
CA LEU A 134 -4.92 11.15 16.23
C LEU A 134 -5.54 10.69 17.56
N GLN A 135 -6.80 11.06 17.81
CA GLN A 135 -7.55 10.58 18.98
C GLN A 135 -7.71 9.05 18.93
N SER A 136 -8.14 8.50 17.80
CA SER A 136 -8.28 7.05 17.62
C SER A 136 -6.95 6.30 17.75
N GLU A 137 -5.86 6.88 17.25
CA GLU A 137 -4.51 6.34 17.42
C GLU A 137 -4.09 6.34 18.90
N TYR A 138 -4.35 7.45 19.61
CA TYR A 138 -4.08 7.55 21.04
C TYR A 138 -4.91 6.55 21.85
N ASP A 139 -6.21 6.47 21.62
CA ASP A 139 -7.12 5.56 22.32
C ASP A 139 -6.68 4.10 22.13
N THR A 140 -6.24 3.76 20.93
CA THR A 140 -5.69 2.43 20.64
C THR A 140 -4.44 2.12 21.48
N VAL A 141 -3.53 3.09 21.63
CA VAL A 141 -2.31 2.92 22.43
C VAL A 141 -2.62 2.95 23.93
N ALA A 142 -3.50 3.84 24.37
CA ALA A 142 -3.91 3.95 25.76
C ALA A 142 -4.61 2.67 26.26
N ALA A 143 -5.40 2.04 25.40
CA ALA A 143 -6.07 0.77 25.69
C ALA A 143 -5.14 -0.47 25.59
N TYR A 144 -3.81 -0.30 25.53
CA TYR A 144 -2.89 -1.43 25.39
C TYR A 144 -2.95 -2.41 26.58
N SER A 145 -3.08 -1.91 27.80
CA SER A 145 -3.27 -2.74 29.00
C SER A 145 -4.54 -3.58 28.88
N ASP A 146 -5.66 -2.94 28.52
CA ASP A 146 -6.96 -3.61 28.34
C ASP A 146 -6.89 -4.66 27.20
N PHE A 147 -6.13 -4.37 26.15
CA PHE A 147 -5.85 -5.34 25.10
C PHE A 147 -5.13 -6.58 25.64
N LEU A 148 -4.09 -6.43 26.47
CA LEU A 148 -3.36 -7.53 27.07
C LEU A 148 -4.25 -8.39 28.00
N ASP A 149 -5.03 -7.73 28.86
CA ASP A 149 -6.01 -8.39 29.73
C ASP A 149 -7.10 -9.09 28.92
N GLY A 150 -7.54 -8.46 27.83
CA GLY A 150 -8.48 -9.04 26.90
C GLY A 150 -7.95 -10.32 26.22
N VAL A 151 -6.64 -10.39 25.90
CA VAL A 151 -6.00 -11.59 25.36
C VAL A 151 -6.04 -12.73 26.40
N GLN A 152 -5.69 -12.44 27.66
CA GLN A 152 -5.72 -13.43 28.76
C GLN A 152 -7.14 -13.95 29.03
N THR A 153 -8.10 -13.03 29.12
CA THR A 153 -9.52 -13.35 29.33
C THR A 153 -10.08 -14.21 28.18
N LYS A 154 -9.81 -13.82 26.93
CA LYS A 154 -10.24 -14.62 25.77
C LYS A 154 -9.57 -15.98 25.72
N ALA A 155 -8.29 -16.07 26.05
CA ALA A 155 -7.59 -17.36 26.08
C ALA A 155 -8.20 -18.32 27.11
N SER A 156 -8.50 -17.84 28.32
CA SER A 156 -9.17 -18.64 29.35
C SER A 156 -10.58 -19.08 28.95
N GLN A 157 -11.36 -18.20 28.29
CA GLN A 157 -12.69 -18.54 27.77
C GLN A 157 -12.63 -19.57 26.65
N LEU A 158 -11.74 -19.37 25.67
CA LEU A 158 -11.61 -20.27 24.51
C LEU A 158 -11.09 -21.65 24.89
N SER A 159 -10.15 -21.75 25.84
CA SER A 159 -9.65 -23.03 26.34
C SER A 159 -10.72 -23.88 27.02
N GLY A 160 -11.78 -23.25 27.55
CA GLY A 160 -12.95 -23.92 28.12
C GLY A 160 -13.96 -24.46 27.10
N ILE A 161 -13.87 -24.09 25.84
CA ILE A 161 -14.83 -24.47 24.80
C ILE A 161 -14.48 -25.85 24.22
N SER A 162 -15.46 -26.77 24.22
CA SER A 162 -15.27 -28.18 23.81
C SER A 162 -14.75 -28.35 22.37
N ILE A 163 -15.06 -27.44 21.45
CA ILE A 163 -14.58 -27.48 20.06
C ILE A 163 -13.06 -27.40 20.02
N PHE A 164 -12.45 -26.51 20.81
CA PHE A 164 -10.99 -26.35 20.85
C PHE A 164 -10.29 -27.44 21.67
N GLN A 165 -10.98 -27.96 22.68
CA GLN A 165 -10.46 -29.09 23.48
C GLN A 165 -10.45 -30.42 22.69
N ASN A 166 -11.42 -30.61 21.79
CA ASN A 166 -11.59 -31.80 20.99
C ASN A 166 -10.94 -31.71 19.59
N ASP A 167 -10.13 -30.68 19.33
CA ASP A 167 -9.37 -30.61 18.09
C ASP A 167 -8.44 -31.82 17.96
N ARG A 168 -8.64 -32.63 16.89
CA ARG A 168 -7.85 -33.83 16.60
C ARG A 168 -6.35 -33.55 16.45
N THR A 169 -5.99 -32.35 16.09
CA THR A 169 -4.58 -31.95 15.89
C THR A 169 -3.93 -31.41 17.17
N GLY A 170 -4.74 -30.99 18.14
CA GLY A 170 -4.31 -30.31 19.35
C GLY A 170 -3.67 -28.94 19.09
N TYR A 171 -3.79 -28.41 17.87
CA TYR A 171 -3.17 -27.13 17.47
C TYR A 171 -3.86 -25.95 18.13
N ASP A 172 -5.21 -25.92 18.09
CA ASP A 172 -5.96 -24.75 18.52
C ASP A 172 -5.72 -24.44 20.01
N LEU A 173 -5.77 -25.47 20.87
CA LEU A 173 -5.51 -25.29 22.29
C LEU A 173 -4.08 -24.80 22.56
N LYS A 174 -3.09 -25.46 21.95
CA LYS A 174 -1.68 -25.05 22.09
C LYS A 174 -1.43 -23.62 21.58
N ASN A 175 -2.12 -23.23 20.50
CA ASN A 175 -2.01 -21.88 19.96
C ASN A 175 -2.63 -20.83 20.88
N ILE A 176 -3.76 -21.13 21.51
CA ILE A 176 -4.42 -20.27 22.51
C ILE A 176 -3.48 -20.07 23.72
N GLU A 177 -2.97 -21.17 24.27
CA GLU A 177 -2.07 -21.14 25.44
C GLU A 177 -0.75 -20.39 25.14
N LEU A 178 -0.11 -20.70 24.00
CA LEU A 178 1.13 -20.02 23.58
C LEU A 178 0.91 -18.53 23.36
N THR A 179 -0.22 -18.14 22.77
CA THR A 179 -0.57 -16.74 22.54
C THR A 179 -0.73 -16.00 23.88
N ALA A 180 -1.46 -16.57 24.83
CA ALA A 180 -1.60 -16.02 26.17
C ALA A 180 -0.26 -15.84 26.87
N GLN A 181 0.59 -16.86 26.81
CA GLN A 181 1.93 -16.84 27.43
C GLN A 181 2.81 -15.75 26.84
N VAL A 182 2.83 -15.59 25.51
CA VAL A 182 3.65 -14.59 24.82
C VAL A 182 3.22 -13.17 25.19
N TYR A 183 1.90 -12.90 25.20
CA TYR A 183 1.40 -11.59 25.56
C TYR A 183 1.47 -11.29 27.08
N ALA A 184 1.44 -12.29 27.94
CA ALA A 184 1.66 -12.11 29.37
C ALA A 184 3.03 -11.48 29.68
N GLY A 185 4.05 -11.79 28.86
CA GLY A 185 5.39 -11.19 29.00
C GLY A 185 5.47 -9.69 28.68
N LEU A 186 4.39 -9.07 28.17
CA LEU A 186 4.39 -7.67 27.71
C LEU A 186 3.71 -6.71 28.68
N THR A 187 3.21 -7.18 29.82
CA THR A 187 2.40 -6.40 30.77
C THR A 187 3.13 -5.17 31.32
N GLU A 188 4.45 -5.24 31.50
CA GLU A 188 5.25 -4.13 32.02
C GLU A 188 5.86 -3.24 30.92
N THR A 189 5.40 -3.36 29.68
CA THR A 189 5.96 -2.58 28.56
C THR A 189 5.54 -1.11 28.68
N PRO A 190 6.50 -0.16 28.78
CA PRO A 190 6.17 1.26 28.84
C PRO A 190 5.59 1.72 27.53
N ILE A 191 4.46 2.41 27.56
CA ILE A 191 3.74 2.91 26.41
C ILE A 191 3.82 4.43 26.38
N ASP A 192 4.13 5.00 25.23
CA ASP A 192 4.09 6.44 24.94
C ASP A 192 3.51 6.69 23.55
N TYR A 193 2.69 7.72 23.41
CA TYR A 193 2.04 8.05 22.14
C TYR A 193 2.80 9.16 21.39
N TYR A 194 2.91 8.95 20.09
CA TYR A 194 3.33 9.94 19.10
C TYR A 194 2.70 9.59 17.74
N PRO A 195 2.26 10.57 16.91
CA PRO A 195 1.62 10.29 15.61
C PRO A 195 2.41 9.29 14.76
N GLN A 196 1.76 8.20 14.34
CA GLN A 196 2.45 7.11 13.63
C GLN A 196 2.67 7.38 12.14
N LYS A 197 1.94 8.36 11.57
CA LYS A 197 1.84 8.55 10.11
C LYS A 197 3.19 8.61 9.42
N GLY A 198 4.15 9.37 9.96
CA GLY A 198 5.49 9.50 9.38
C GLY A 198 6.26 8.19 9.37
N LEU A 199 6.35 7.53 10.53
CA LEU A 199 7.06 6.26 10.68
C LEU A 199 6.43 5.16 9.82
N TYR A 200 5.11 4.99 9.92
CA TYR A 200 4.41 3.91 9.21
C TYR A 200 4.47 4.11 7.70
N THR A 201 4.33 5.34 7.20
CA THR A 201 4.47 5.64 5.77
C THR A 201 5.88 5.29 5.27
N ALA A 202 6.93 5.62 6.03
CA ALA A 202 8.31 5.36 5.62
C ALA A 202 8.61 3.86 5.38
N ILE A 203 8.01 2.97 6.18
CA ILE A 203 8.27 1.52 6.13
C ILE A 203 7.23 0.72 5.35
N SER A 204 6.02 1.26 5.12
CA SER A 204 4.91 0.54 4.47
C SER A 204 4.62 0.96 3.02
N TYR A 205 5.41 1.89 2.45
CA TYR A 205 5.16 2.39 1.11
C TYR A 205 5.46 1.35 0.03
N ALA A 206 4.41 0.77 -0.56
CA ALA A 206 4.51 -0.38 -1.45
C ALA A 206 5.32 -0.13 -2.74
N PHE A 207 5.30 1.10 -3.28
CA PHE A 207 6.06 1.43 -4.49
C PHE A 207 7.57 1.31 -4.31
N THR A 208 8.08 1.49 -3.08
CA THR A 208 9.50 1.27 -2.79
C THR A 208 9.92 -0.17 -3.08
N ASP A 209 9.07 -1.16 -2.79
CA ASP A 209 9.35 -2.56 -3.07
C ASP A 209 9.36 -2.86 -4.60
N LEU A 210 8.52 -2.18 -5.38
CA LEU A 210 8.56 -2.28 -6.84
C LEU A 210 9.84 -1.69 -7.41
N ILE A 211 10.29 -0.55 -6.89
CA ILE A 211 11.55 0.09 -7.30
C ILE A 211 12.75 -0.76 -6.86
N LEU A 212 12.68 -1.39 -5.70
CA LEU A 212 13.68 -2.36 -5.23
C LEU A 212 13.77 -3.55 -6.20
N LEU A 213 12.63 -4.10 -6.65
CA LEU A 213 12.59 -5.16 -7.68
C LEU A 213 13.22 -4.70 -9.00
N ALA A 214 12.90 -3.49 -9.47
CA ALA A 214 13.53 -2.91 -10.66
C ALA A 214 15.06 -2.81 -10.52
N SER A 215 15.54 -2.42 -9.32
CA SER A 215 16.97 -2.37 -9.00
C SER A 215 17.62 -3.76 -9.02
N MET A 216 16.93 -4.80 -8.54
CA MET A 216 17.41 -6.20 -8.64
C MET A 216 17.53 -6.66 -10.11
N LEU A 217 16.58 -6.30 -10.97
CA LEU A 217 16.63 -6.59 -12.40
C LEU A 217 17.84 -5.91 -13.07
N LEU A 218 18.12 -4.64 -12.70
CA LEU A 218 19.31 -3.92 -13.18
C LEU A 218 20.62 -4.56 -12.72
N LEU A 219 20.70 -4.97 -11.45
CA LEU A 219 21.86 -5.68 -10.91
C LEU A 219 22.09 -7.01 -11.64
N ALA A 220 21.04 -7.79 -11.88
CA ALA A 220 21.12 -9.04 -12.63
C ALA A 220 21.53 -8.81 -14.10
N LEU A 221 21.06 -7.71 -14.71
CA LEU A 221 21.47 -7.29 -16.04
C LEU A 221 22.98 -7.06 -16.12
N ILE A 222 23.54 -6.29 -15.20
CA ILE A 222 24.95 -5.91 -15.19
C ILE A 222 25.85 -7.08 -14.83
N LEU A 223 25.52 -7.81 -13.75
CA LEU A 223 26.37 -8.87 -13.21
C LEU A 223 26.34 -10.17 -14.04
N VAL A 224 25.23 -10.45 -14.72
CA VAL A 224 25.03 -11.74 -15.37
C VAL A 224 24.67 -11.60 -16.84
N ARG A 225 23.63 -10.83 -17.14
CA ARG A 225 23.02 -10.84 -18.48
C ARG A 225 23.90 -10.26 -19.56
N GLN A 226 24.55 -9.13 -19.30
CA GLN A 226 25.46 -8.50 -20.28
C GLN A 226 26.62 -9.41 -20.68
N GLU A 227 27.23 -10.13 -19.71
CA GLU A 227 28.32 -11.07 -20.02
C GLU A 227 27.84 -12.29 -20.80
N ARG A 228 26.62 -12.74 -20.52
CA ARG A 228 26.03 -13.86 -21.25
C ARG A 228 25.71 -13.50 -22.68
N ASP A 229 25.08 -12.36 -22.94
CA ASP A 229 24.66 -11.93 -24.26
C ASP A 229 25.85 -11.55 -25.15
N SER A 230 26.94 -11.04 -24.57
CA SER A 230 28.20 -10.75 -25.27
C SER A 230 29.07 -11.97 -25.48
N GLY A 231 28.72 -13.15 -24.92
CA GLY A 231 29.55 -14.36 -25.01
C GLY A 231 30.77 -14.37 -24.07
N LEU A 232 31.02 -13.27 -23.33
CA LEU A 232 32.13 -13.16 -22.38
C LEU A 232 32.07 -14.19 -21.25
N LEU A 233 30.87 -14.65 -20.89
CA LEU A 233 30.68 -15.66 -19.85
C LEU A 233 31.39 -16.99 -20.17
N SER A 234 31.41 -17.41 -21.45
CA SER A 234 32.13 -18.62 -21.88
C SER A 234 33.64 -18.44 -21.76
N LEU A 235 34.15 -17.26 -22.11
CA LEU A 235 35.56 -16.91 -21.97
C LEU A 235 36.01 -16.85 -20.52
N ILE A 236 35.23 -16.20 -19.65
CA ILE A 236 35.52 -16.13 -18.21
C ILE A 236 35.60 -17.53 -17.61
N ARG A 237 34.71 -18.44 -17.98
CA ARG A 237 34.66 -19.81 -17.47
C ARG A 237 35.80 -20.72 -17.95
N SER A 238 36.48 -20.36 -19.04
CA SER A 238 37.66 -21.07 -19.52
C SER A 238 38.94 -20.74 -18.73
N LEU A 239 38.93 -19.61 -18.00
CA LEU A 239 40.10 -19.18 -17.21
C LEU A 239 40.24 -19.96 -15.88
N PRO A 240 41.46 -20.12 -15.34
CA PRO A 240 41.69 -20.67 -14.03
C PRO A 240 40.95 -19.85 -12.95
N GLY A 241 40.08 -20.50 -12.21
CA GLY A 241 39.21 -19.81 -11.20
C GLY A 241 37.98 -19.09 -11.75
N GLY A 242 37.76 -19.09 -13.09
CA GLY A 242 36.63 -18.42 -13.76
C GLY A 242 35.25 -19.09 -13.56
N ARG A 243 35.18 -20.21 -12.86
CA ARG A 243 33.93 -20.94 -12.60
C ARG A 243 33.37 -20.61 -11.19
N LEU A 244 33.63 -21.45 -10.19
CA LEU A 244 33.03 -21.30 -8.85
C LEU A 244 33.47 -20.00 -8.15
N LYS A 245 34.75 -19.63 -8.23
CA LYS A 245 35.26 -18.40 -7.60
C LYS A 245 34.57 -17.15 -8.16
N THR A 246 34.34 -17.12 -9.47
CA THR A 246 33.61 -16.00 -10.13
C THR A 246 32.13 -16.02 -9.77
N ALA A 247 31.47 -17.19 -9.69
CA ALA A 247 30.09 -17.29 -9.25
C ALA A 247 29.91 -16.72 -7.83
N ILE A 248 30.77 -17.12 -6.91
CA ILE A 248 30.75 -16.61 -5.52
C ILE A 248 31.04 -15.09 -5.49
N ALA A 249 32.01 -14.61 -6.28
CA ALA A 249 32.31 -13.18 -6.37
C ALA A 249 31.11 -12.36 -6.88
N LYS A 250 30.37 -12.88 -7.87
CA LYS A 250 29.13 -12.24 -8.36
C LYS A 250 28.03 -12.21 -7.30
N LEU A 251 27.82 -13.31 -6.58
CA LEU A 251 26.86 -13.34 -5.48
C LEU A 251 27.24 -12.35 -4.38
N ALA A 252 28.50 -12.30 -3.98
CA ALA A 252 28.98 -11.36 -2.97
C ALA A 252 28.81 -9.89 -3.42
N ALA A 253 29.14 -9.58 -4.68
CA ALA A 253 28.95 -8.25 -5.26
C ALA A 253 27.46 -7.88 -5.35
N PHE A 254 26.59 -8.84 -5.66
CA PHE A 254 25.13 -8.65 -5.66
C PHE A 254 24.63 -8.33 -4.27
N VAL A 255 25.00 -9.12 -3.25
CA VAL A 255 24.61 -8.94 -1.83
C VAL A 255 25.01 -7.55 -1.34
N ALA A 256 26.28 -7.16 -1.57
CA ALA A 256 26.79 -5.85 -1.16
C ALA A 256 26.08 -4.71 -1.88
N SER A 257 25.86 -4.83 -3.20
CA SER A 257 25.17 -3.80 -3.97
C SER A 257 23.70 -3.68 -3.59
N LEU A 258 23.03 -4.80 -3.30
CA LEU A 258 21.64 -4.82 -2.84
C LEU A 258 21.47 -4.11 -1.50
N LEU A 259 22.42 -4.30 -0.58
CA LEU A 259 22.43 -3.58 0.71
C LEU A 259 22.49 -2.06 0.48
N VAL A 260 23.39 -1.60 -0.39
CA VAL A 260 23.48 -0.17 -0.71
C VAL A 260 22.19 0.36 -1.34
N VAL A 261 21.62 -0.38 -2.29
CA VAL A 261 20.33 -0.01 -2.93
C VAL A 261 19.24 0.14 -1.88
N LEU A 262 19.12 -0.84 -0.98
CA LEU A 262 18.11 -0.81 0.09
C LEU A 262 18.31 0.36 1.03
N MET A 263 19.55 0.62 1.43
CA MET A 263 19.88 1.79 2.29
C MET A 263 19.55 3.12 1.61
N VAL A 264 19.78 3.23 0.29
CA VAL A 264 19.42 4.43 -0.47
C VAL A 264 17.90 4.60 -0.53
N LEU A 265 17.15 3.57 -0.93
CA LEU A 265 15.69 3.68 -1.12
C LEU A 265 14.95 3.94 0.19
N TYR A 266 15.20 3.12 1.22
CA TYR A 266 14.56 3.31 2.53
C TYR A 266 15.15 4.48 3.31
N GLY A 267 16.42 4.82 3.09
CA GLY A 267 17.03 6.04 3.61
C GLY A 267 16.34 7.30 3.09
N VAL A 268 16.02 7.35 1.80
CA VAL A 268 15.22 8.44 1.19
C VAL A 268 13.82 8.52 1.82
N ASN A 269 13.15 7.36 2.01
CA ASN A 269 11.83 7.34 2.66
C ASN A 269 11.88 7.88 4.09
N LEU A 270 12.84 7.39 4.89
CA LEU A 270 13.02 7.82 6.27
C LEU A 270 13.38 9.31 6.36
N ALA A 271 14.27 9.79 5.48
CA ALA A 271 14.66 11.21 5.43
C ALA A 271 13.47 12.10 5.06
N TYR A 272 12.72 11.73 4.01
CA TYR A 272 11.51 12.47 3.60
C TYR A 272 10.44 12.49 4.69
N CYS A 273 10.10 11.33 5.25
CA CYS A 273 9.07 11.24 6.29
C CYS A 273 9.51 11.93 7.59
N SER A 274 10.79 11.89 7.94
CA SER A 274 11.34 12.64 9.08
C SER A 274 11.21 14.15 8.89
N ALA A 275 11.52 14.64 7.68
CA ALA A 275 11.44 16.06 7.37
C ALA A 275 9.99 16.57 7.27
N SER A 276 9.07 15.75 6.73
CA SER A 276 7.69 16.17 6.45
C SER A 276 6.74 15.95 7.63
N PHE A 277 6.75 14.73 8.23
CA PHE A 277 5.81 14.32 9.27
C PHE A 277 6.41 14.31 10.67
N SER A 278 7.74 14.19 10.81
CA SER A 278 8.46 13.68 11.98
C SER A 278 8.24 12.18 12.22
N LEU A 279 9.25 11.50 12.76
CA LEU A 279 9.19 10.06 13.09
C LEU A 279 8.92 9.82 14.59
N GLY A 280 9.01 10.88 15.39
CA GLY A 280 8.91 10.81 16.84
C GLY A 280 10.15 10.20 17.52
N PRO A 281 10.11 10.05 18.85
CA PRO A 281 11.20 9.49 19.63
C PRO A 281 11.52 8.04 19.22
N MET A 282 12.77 7.75 18.85
CA MET A 282 13.22 6.42 18.43
C MET A 282 13.42 5.45 19.61
N ASN A 283 13.50 5.96 20.83
CA ASN A 283 13.65 5.17 22.05
C ASN A 283 12.33 4.67 22.65
N ARG A 284 11.17 5.14 22.11
CA ARG A 284 9.86 4.60 22.53
C ARG A 284 9.71 3.14 22.11
N THR A 285 8.91 2.39 22.84
CA THR A 285 8.61 0.98 22.55
C THR A 285 7.81 0.86 21.24
N ILE A 286 8.00 -0.24 20.53
CA ILE A 286 7.29 -0.47 19.25
C ILE A 286 5.78 -0.61 19.43
N GLN A 287 5.32 -1.09 20.57
CA GLN A 287 3.91 -1.19 20.95
C GLN A 287 3.23 0.17 21.05
N SER A 288 3.99 1.24 21.23
CA SER A 288 3.52 2.63 21.19
C SER A 288 3.12 3.11 19.80
N VAL A 289 3.30 2.29 18.77
CA VAL A 289 2.89 2.57 17.38
C VAL A 289 1.61 1.77 17.09
N PRO A 290 0.43 2.40 16.92
CA PRO A 290 -0.85 1.69 16.77
C PRO A 290 -0.84 0.57 15.73
N ALA A 291 -0.25 0.81 14.55
CA ALA A 291 -0.17 -0.19 13.48
C ALA A 291 0.75 -1.39 13.82
N LEU A 292 1.63 -1.26 14.82
CA LEU A 292 2.60 -2.27 15.24
C LEU A 292 2.36 -2.73 16.69
N MET A 293 1.26 -2.33 17.30
CA MET A 293 0.91 -2.64 18.69
C MET A 293 0.91 -4.16 18.99
N ARG A 294 0.59 -4.98 17.98
CA ARG A 294 0.55 -6.45 18.09
C ARG A 294 1.93 -7.11 18.00
N CYS A 295 2.99 -6.34 17.85
CA CYS A 295 4.36 -6.85 17.86
C CYS A 295 4.71 -7.37 19.27
N THR A 296 5.18 -8.60 19.34
CA THR A 296 5.51 -9.25 20.63
C THR A 296 6.97 -9.06 21.06
N MET A 297 7.74 -8.29 20.30
CA MET A 297 9.14 -8.00 20.62
C MET A 297 9.21 -6.77 21.54
N GLN A 298 9.84 -6.90 22.71
CA GLN A 298 10.13 -5.77 23.60
C GLN A 298 11.33 -4.96 23.09
N ILE A 299 11.11 -4.17 22.07
CA ILE A 299 12.17 -3.39 21.41
C ILE A 299 11.72 -1.95 21.17
N THR A 300 12.71 -1.08 21.01
CA THR A 300 12.44 0.31 20.64
C THR A 300 12.13 0.44 19.14
N VAL A 301 11.51 1.57 18.75
CA VAL A 301 11.27 1.91 17.34
C VAL A 301 12.58 1.88 16.53
N GLY A 302 13.67 2.42 17.07
CA GLY A 302 14.97 2.40 16.39
C GLY A 302 15.51 0.98 16.17
N GLN A 303 15.38 0.09 17.17
CA GLN A 303 15.74 -1.32 17.03
C GLN A 303 14.84 -2.07 16.04
N TYR A 304 13.54 -1.72 16.01
CA TYR A 304 12.60 -2.27 15.03
C TYR A 304 13.02 -1.89 13.62
N LEU A 305 13.34 -0.61 13.35
CA LEU A 305 13.80 -0.15 12.03
C LEU A 305 15.04 -0.91 11.55
N LEU A 306 15.99 -1.17 12.45
CA LEU A 306 17.17 -1.96 12.11
C LEU A 306 16.79 -3.40 11.73
N ARG A 307 15.95 -4.06 12.54
CA ARG A 307 15.45 -5.42 12.23
C ARG A 307 14.62 -5.45 10.95
N PHE A 308 13.81 -4.43 10.72
CA PHE A 308 13.04 -4.25 9.49
C PHE A 308 13.98 -4.21 8.27
N LEU A 309 15.02 -3.39 8.30
CA LEU A 309 15.97 -3.28 7.19
C LEU A 309 16.72 -4.59 6.95
N LEU A 310 17.12 -5.30 8.01
CA LEU A 310 17.78 -6.60 7.92
C LEU A 310 16.86 -7.67 7.32
N ALA A 311 15.63 -7.76 7.78
CA ALA A 311 14.65 -8.70 7.25
C ALA A 311 14.28 -8.38 5.79
N LYS A 312 14.10 -7.08 5.46
CA LYS A 312 13.89 -6.61 4.10
C LYS A 312 15.06 -6.98 3.18
N TRP A 313 16.29 -6.82 3.66
CA TRP A 313 17.50 -7.21 2.93
C TRP A 313 17.56 -8.71 2.68
N ALA A 314 17.24 -9.54 3.68
CA ALA A 314 17.20 -11.00 3.54
C ALA A 314 16.14 -11.44 2.53
N GLY A 315 14.93 -10.88 2.59
CA GLY A 315 13.86 -11.13 1.61
C GLY A 315 14.26 -10.70 0.20
N ALA A 316 14.81 -9.49 0.07
CA ALA A 316 15.31 -8.95 -1.19
C ALA A 316 16.47 -9.80 -1.77
N PHE A 317 17.34 -10.33 -0.92
CA PHE A 317 18.39 -11.24 -1.34
C PHE A 317 17.84 -12.52 -1.98
N VAL A 318 16.86 -13.17 -1.35
CA VAL A 318 16.21 -14.38 -1.89
C VAL A 318 15.53 -14.10 -3.23
N MET A 319 14.74 -13.02 -3.31
CA MET A 319 14.09 -12.60 -4.54
C MET A 319 15.11 -12.29 -5.64
N GLY A 320 16.15 -11.56 -5.31
CA GLY A 320 17.18 -11.17 -6.27
C GLY A 320 18.04 -12.35 -6.75
N LEU A 321 18.28 -13.36 -5.90
CA LEU A 321 18.90 -14.62 -6.31
C LEU A 321 18.10 -15.33 -7.40
N TRP A 322 16.78 -15.38 -7.26
CA TRP A 322 15.91 -15.92 -8.28
C TRP A 322 16.03 -15.12 -9.59
N VAL A 323 15.99 -13.79 -9.50
CA VAL A 323 16.17 -12.90 -10.66
C VAL A 323 17.51 -13.15 -11.37
N MET A 324 18.59 -13.26 -10.62
CA MET A 324 19.92 -13.58 -11.17
C MET A 324 19.98 -14.97 -11.82
N LEU A 325 19.36 -15.97 -11.19
CA LEU A 325 19.29 -17.33 -11.72
C LEU A 325 18.47 -17.38 -13.02
N ALA A 326 17.33 -16.72 -13.07
CA ALA A 326 16.50 -16.60 -14.27
C ALA A 326 17.26 -15.90 -15.42
N ALA A 327 17.97 -14.82 -15.13
CA ALA A 327 18.85 -14.14 -16.08
C ALA A 327 19.99 -15.03 -16.58
N LEU A 328 20.50 -15.93 -15.73
CA LEU A 328 21.57 -16.87 -16.05
C LEU A 328 21.07 -18.05 -16.92
N ILE A 329 19.90 -18.62 -16.64
CA ILE A 329 19.38 -19.81 -17.33
C ILE A 329 18.80 -19.47 -18.70
N ALA A 330 18.08 -18.36 -18.81
CA ALA A 330 17.31 -18.03 -20.01
C ALA A 330 18.19 -17.74 -21.22
N LYS A 331 17.97 -18.44 -22.31
CA LYS A 331 18.72 -18.24 -23.58
C LYS A 331 18.45 -16.86 -24.19
N ARG A 332 17.22 -16.36 -24.14
CA ARG A 332 16.80 -15.05 -24.65
C ARG A 332 16.57 -14.08 -23.49
N ALA A 333 16.88 -12.81 -23.69
CA ALA A 333 16.69 -11.79 -22.65
C ALA A 333 15.24 -11.70 -22.19
N ALA A 334 14.28 -11.63 -23.10
CA ALA A 334 12.86 -11.58 -22.79
C ALA A 334 12.39 -12.77 -21.94
N ALA A 335 12.82 -14.01 -22.30
CA ALA A 335 12.50 -15.19 -21.50
C ALA A 335 13.10 -15.14 -20.10
N GLY A 336 14.24 -14.50 -19.92
CA GLY A 336 14.87 -14.27 -18.62
C GLY A 336 14.04 -13.35 -17.73
N TRP A 337 13.58 -12.25 -18.28
CA TRP A 337 12.76 -11.29 -17.55
C TRP A 337 11.37 -11.83 -17.24
N ILE A 338 10.74 -12.53 -18.19
CA ILE A 338 9.46 -13.22 -17.96
C ILE A 338 9.61 -14.24 -16.83
N GLY A 339 10.66 -15.10 -16.90
CA GLY A 339 10.90 -16.08 -15.84
C GLY A 339 11.22 -15.46 -14.48
N ALA A 340 11.92 -14.31 -14.47
CA ALA A 340 12.21 -13.56 -13.25
C ALA A 340 10.94 -13.05 -12.55
N LEU A 341 9.92 -12.67 -13.30
CA LEU A 341 8.66 -12.14 -12.79
C LEU A 341 7.58 -13.21 -12.61
N ALA A 342 7.54 -14.24 -13.44
CA ALA A 342 6.48 -15.25 -13.44
C ALA A 342 6.39 -16.04 -12.12
N LEU A 343 7.53 -16.46 -11.56
CA LEU A 343 7.52 -17.19 -10.28
C LEU A 343 7.07 -16.33 -9.10
N PRO A 344 7.57 -15.10 -8.90
CA PRO A 344 7.01 -14.21 -7.89
C PRO A 344 5.52 -13.95 -8.04
N LEU A 345 5.02 -13.75 -9.27
CA LEU A 345 3.59 -13.58 -9.53
C LEU A 345 2.78 -14.84 -9.18
N ALA A 346 3.28 -16.03 -9.54
CA ALA A 346 2.65 -17.28 -9.15
C ALA A 346 2.61 -17.45 -7.62
N MET A 347 3.71 -17.13 -6.93
CA MET A 347 3.77 -17.17 -5.46
C MET A 347 2.84 -16.13 -4.81
N TYR A 348 2.70 -14.95 -5.41
CA TYR A 348 1.71 -13.98 -4.98
C TYR A 348 0.28 -14.53 -5.13
N GLY A 349 -0.01 -15.18 -6.26
CA GLY A 349 -1.30 -15.86 -6.47
C GLY A 349 -1.60 -16.94 -5.43
N ILE A 350 -0.62 -17.79 -5.11
CA ILE A 350 -0.73 -18.81 -4.05
C ILE A 350 -1.02 -18.15 -2.69
N ARG A 351 -0.27 -17.07 -2.38
CA ARG A 351 -0.48 -16.31 -1.15
C ARG A 351 -1.88 -15.70 -1.07
N ALA A 352 -2.41 -15.18 -2.17
CA ALA A 352 -3.75 -14.60 -2.24
C ALA A 352 -4.86 -15.68 -2.10
N ALA A 353 -4.63 -16.85 -2.70
CA ALA A 353 -5.61 -17.95 -2.72
C ALA A 353 -5.76 -18.67 -1.36
N ILE A 354 -4.71 -18.72 -0.54
CA ILE A 354 -4.75 -19.45 0.74
C ILE A 354 -5.23 -18.51 1.86
N PRO A 355 -6.36 -18.79 2.56
CA PRO A 355 -6.78 -18.04 3.74
C PRO A 355 -5.74 -18.13 4.88
N ALA A 356 -5.62 -17.09 5.68
CA ALA A 356 -4.67 -17.04 6.80
C ALA A 356 -5.01 -18.06 7.93
N THR A 357 -6.27 -18.46 8.01
CA THR A 357 -6.79 -19.45 8.97
C THR A 357 -6.69 -20.90 8.50
N SER A 358 -6.23 -21.14 7.27
CA SER A 358 -6.10 -22.50 6.71
C SER A 358 -4.96 -23.26 7.38
N HIS A 359 -5.11 -24.59 7.49
CA HIS A 359 -4.00 -25.49 7.86
C HIS A 359 -2.81 -25.45 6.87
N LEU A 360 -3.02 -24.92 5.67
CA LEU A 360 -1.97 -24.68 4.66
C LEU A 360 -1.31 -23.30 4.78
N ASN A 361 -1.54 -22.58 5.87
CA ASN A 361 -1.04 -21.21 6.05
C ASN A 361 0.49 -21.12 5.99
N VAL A 362 1.23 -22.17 6.33
CA VAL A 362 2.69 -22.23 6.16
C VAL A 362 3.07 -22.00 4.69
N ILE A 363 2.36 -22.60 3.73
CA ILE A 363 2.64 -22.41 2.29
C ILE A 363 2.39 -20.96 1.86
N LYS A 364 1.37 -20.32 2.45
CA LYS A 364 1.09 -18.89 2.21
C LYS A 364 2.27 -18.02 2.59
N TYR A 365 2.92 -18.30 3.71
CA TYR A 365 3.99 -17.46 4.26
C TYR A 365 5.40 -17.93 3.90
N ALA A 366 5.61 -19.24 3.68
CA ALA A 366 6.91 -19.79 3.30
C ALA A 366 7.23 -19.58 1.81
N ASN A 367 7.21 -18.33 1.34
CA ASN A 367 7.51 -17.97 -0.04
C ASN A 367 8.27 -16.64 -0.15
N MET A 368 8.91 -16.41 -1.30
CA MET A 368 9.78 -15.24 -1.49
C MET A 368 9.04 -13.90 -1.51
N VAL A 369 7.74 -13.87 -1.83
CA VAL A 369 6.94 -12.64 -1.82
C VAL A 369 6.60 -12.25 -0.38
N SER A 370 6.28 -13.24 0.47
CA SER A 370 6.02 -13.00 1.89
C SER A 370 7.24 -12.41 2.59
N LEU A 371 8.46 -12.89 2.26
CA LEU A 371 9.71 -12.36 2.80
C LEU A 371 9.91 -10.85 2.55
N LEU A 372 9.31 -10.30 1.49
CA LEU A 372 9.34 -8.85 1.22
C LEU A 372 8.31 -8.06 2.02
N GLN A 373 7.28 -8.71 2.58
CA GLN A 373 6.25 -8.04 3.38
C GLN A 373 6.64 -7.94 4.85
N THR A 374 7.77 -7.30 5.10
CA THR A 374 8.47 -7.25 6.39
C THR A 374 7.62 -6.68 7.54
N ASN A 375 6.70 -5.73 7.25
CA ASN A 375 5.82 -5.18 8.28
C ASN A 375 4.79 -6.20 8.79
N GLU A 376 4.29 -7.08 7.92
CA GLU A 376 3.40 -8.17 8.34
C GLU A 376 4.16 -9.22 9.15
N LEU A 377 5.40 -9.49 8.73
CA LEU A 377 6.30 -10.42 9.38
C LEU A 377 6.66 -10.03 10.83
N LEU A 378 7.11 -8.79 11.01
CA LEU A 378 7.64 -8.32 12.28
C LEU A 378 6.61 -7.61 13.15
N GLY A 379 5.62 -6.94 12.53
CA GLY A 379 4.64 -6.11 13.23
C GLY A 379 3.43 -6.86 13.79
N ASN A 380 3.14 -8.07 13.30
CA ASN A 380 1.97 -8.82 13.70
C ASN A 380 2.36 -10.19 14.30
N TYR A 381 1.91 -10.44 15.53
CA TYR A 381 2.02 -11.77 16.09
C TYR A 381 1.05 -12.73 15.39
N ARG A 382 1.61 -13.84 14.86
CA ARG A 382 0.83 -14.90 14.24
C ARG A 382 1.56 -16.22 14.38
N ASN A 383 0.82 -17.27 14.72
CA ASN A 383 1.29 -18.64 14.69
C ASN A 383 0.75 -19.35 13.45
N LEU A 384 1.56 -20.21 12.89
CA LEU A 384 1.24 -21.02 11.71
C LEU A 384 1.08 -22.48 12.12
N PHE A 385 0.21 -23.19 11.40
CA PHE A 385 -0.02 -24.61 11.63
C PHE A 385 1.13 -25.45 11.07
N TRP A 386 1.81 -26.22 11.90
CA TRP A 386 2.87 -27.14 11.51
C TRP A 386 2.68 -28.49 12.21
N PHE A 387 2.11 -29.47 11.51
CA PHE A 387 1.87 -30.83 12.03
C PHE A 387 1.26 -30.86 13.45
N GLY A 388 0.25 -30.05 13.71
CA GLY A 388 -0.42 -29.99 15.02
C GLY A 388 0.30 -29.17 16.09
N SER A 389 1.33 -28.41 15.72
CA SER A 389 2.04 -27.49 16.62
C SER A 389 2.04 -26.07 16.07
N PRO A 390 1.83 -25.05 16.93
CA PRO A 390 1.97 -23.65 16.52
C PRO A 390 3.44 -23.28 16.36
N ILE A 391 3.80 -22.70 15.21
CA ILE A 391 5.11 -22.14 14.95
C ILE A 391 4.96 -20.65 14.64
N SER A 392 5.80 -19.81 15.24
CA SER A 392 5.73 -18.36 15.01
C SER A 392 6.06 -17.99 13.57
N LEU A 393 5.33 -17.03 13.02
CA LEU A 393 5.54 -16.50 11.66
C LEU A 393 6.99 -16.06 11.43
N PRO A 394 7.64 -15.27 12.30
CA PRO A 394 9.04 -14.89 12.11
C PRO A 394 9.98 -16.08 11.98
N MET A 395 9.79 -17.14 12.76
CA MET A 395 10.61 -18.36 12.66
C MET A 395 10.49 -19.02 11.29
N VAL A 396 9.27 -19.20 10.80
CA VAL A 396 9.03 -19.80 9.47
C VAL A 396 9.68 -18.96 8.38
N GLU A 397 9.59 -17.65 8.45
CA GLU A 397 10.16 -16.78 7.41
C GLU A 397 11.70 -16.74 7.45
N TRP A 398 12.34 -16.71 8.63
CA TRP A 398 13.79 -16.82 8.73
C TRP A 398 14.31 -18.17 8.22
N VAL A 399 13.62 -19.27 8.55
CA VAL A 399 13.95 -20.61 8.02
C VAL A 399 13.75 -20.65 6.51
N THR A 400 12.68 -20.06 6.01
CA THR A 400 12.39 -19.96 4.56
C THR A 400 13.46 -19.14 3.85
N ALA A 401 13.85 -17.99 4.41
CA ALA A 401 14.89 -17.14 3.83
C ALA A 401 16.24 -17.88 3.78
N ALA A 402 16.62 -18.58 4.85
CA ALA A 402 17.85 -19.37 4.88
C ALA A 402 17.80 -20.55 3.91
N ALA A 403 16.70 -21.30 3.86
CA ALA A 403 16.53 -22.44 2.98
C ALA A 403 16.52 -22.03 1.50
N LEU A 404 15.64 -21.08 1.12
CA LEU A 404 15.57 -20.59 -0.26
C LEU A 404 16.86 -19.88 -0.67
N GLY A 405 17.44 -19.06 0.21
CA GLY A 405 18.70 -18.38 -0.03
C GLY A 405 19.84 -19.38 -0.29
N SER A 406 19.94 -20.45 0.51
CA SER A 406 20.93 -21.50 0.33
C SER A 406 20.69 -22.30 -0.97
N VAL A 407 19.47 -22.76 -1.20
CA VAL A 407 19.11 -23.54 -2.40
C VAL A 407 19.37 -22.72 -3.68
N LEU A 408 18.93 -21.47 -3.72
CA LEU A 408 19.10 -20.60 -4.90
C LEU A 408 20.58 -20.22 -5.12
N SER A 409 21.37 -20.02 -4.04
CA SER A 409 22.81 -19.75 -4.14
C SER A 409 23.55 -20.97 -4.70
N VAL A 410 23.25 -22.18 -4.20
CA VAL A 410 23.83 -23.42 -4.72
C VAL A 410 23.38 -23.65 -6.16
N ALA A 411 22.09 -23.44 -6.48
CA ALA A 411 21.59 -23.55 -7.85
C ALA A 411 22.29 -22.56 -8.80
N PHE A 412 22.47 -21.31 -8.40
CA PHE A 412 23.22 -20.33 -9.18
C PHE A 412 24.67 -20.78 -9.42
N CYS A 413 25.37 -21.20 -8.37
CA CYS A 413 26.76 -21.68 -8.49
C CYS A 413 26.86 -22.94 -9.37
N THR A 414 25.96 -23.90 -9.26
CA THR A 414 25.96 -25.13 -10.06
C THR A 414 25.63 -24.86 -11.53
N VAL A 415 24.62 -24.03 -11.80
CA VAL A 415 24.29 -23.63 -13.17
C VAL A 415 25.45 -22.84 -13.78
N PHE A 416 26.02 -21.89 -13.04
CA PHE A 416 27.15 -21.09 -13.50
C PHE A 416 28.37 -21.97 -13.83
N THR A 417 28.64 -23.02 -13.06
CA THR A 417 29.84 -23.88 -13.22
C THR A 417 29.64 -25.00 -14.24
N LYS A 418 28.46 -25.63 -14.26
CA LYS A 418 28.24 -26.90 -15.02
C LYS A 418 27.44 -26.73 -16.31
N ALA A 419 26.47 -25.78 -16.38
CA ALA A 419 25.59 -25.67 -17.52
C ALA A 419 26.33 -25.19 -18.77
N GLN A 420 25.93 -25.69 -19.95
CA GLN A 420 26.38 -25.18 -21.23
C GLN A 420 25.64 -23.87 -21.54
N LEU A 421 26.20 -22.75 -21.10
CA LEU A 421 25.65 -21.42 -21.29
C LEU A 421 26.10 -20.82 -22.62
N LEU A 422 25.78 -21.47 -23.72
CA LEU A 422 26.07 -20.97 -25.08
C LEU A 422 25.20 -19.75 -25.37
N PRO A 423 25.73 -18.71 -26.04
CA PRO A 423 24.92 -17.63 -26.55
C PRO A 423 23.78 -18.19 -27.41
N ALA A 424 22.63 -17.56 -27.39
CA ALA A 424 21.50 -18.00 -28.20
C ALA A 424 21.96 -17.97 -29.68
N ALA A 425 22.01 -19.14 -30.33
CA ALA A 425 22.15 -19.16 -31.77
C ALA A 425 21.02 -18.28 -32.34
N LYS A 426 21.34 -17.44 -33.31
CA LYS A 426 20.36 -16.63 -34.05
C LYS A 426 19.47 -17.57 -34.90
N ARG A 427 18.77 -18.52 -34.25
CA ARG A 427 17.68 -19.23 -34.89
C ARG A 427 16.50 -18.26 -34.90
N SER A 428 16.29 -17.64 -36.08
CA SER A 428 14.96 -17.13 -36.40
C SER A 428 13.96 -18.25 -36.12
N LEU A 429 12.94 -18.00 -35.32
CA LEU A 429 11.74 -18.81 -35.33
C LEU A 429 11.14 -18.64 -36.73
N ALA A 430 11.61 -19.48 -37.67
CA ALA A 430 10.93 -19.67 -38.93
C ALA A 430 9.61 -20.38 -38.55
N LEU A 431 8.59 -19.62 -38.26
CA LEU A 431 7.23 -20.12 -38.33
C LEU A 431 7.04 -20.61 -39.75
N PRO A 432 6.45 -21.79 -39.99
CA PRO A 432 6.32 -22.39 -41.31
C PRO A 432 5.27 -21.69 -42.17
N PHE A 433 5.22 -20.37 -42.11
CA PHE A 433 4.41 -19.59 -43.03
C PHE A 433 5.22 -19.29 -44.28
N ARG A 434 4.80 -19.91 -45.35
CA ARG A 434 5.30 -19.70 -46.72
C ARG A 434 5.21 -18.20 -47.04
N HIS A 435 6.36 -17.51 -46.99
CA HIS A 435 6.43 -16.10 -47.38
C HIS A 435 6.18 -15.97 -48.88
N LYS A 436 4.99 -15.55 -49.27
CA LYS A 436 4.82 -14.86 -50.55
C LYS A 436 5.50 -13.49 -50.39
N THR A 437 6.43 -13.18 -51.27
CA THR A 437 7.09 -11.88 -51.38
C THR A 437 6.06 -10.85 -51.81
N HIS A 438 5.33 -10.28 -50.85
CA HIS A 438 4.53 -9.07 -51.08
C HIS A 438 5.33 -7.88 -50.59
N ALA A 439 5.23 -6.76 -51.31
CA ALA A 439 5.78 -5.49 -50.85
C ALA A 439 5.30 -5.22 -49.44
N THR A 440 6.20 -5.24 -48.48
CA THR A 440 5.88 -5.03 -47.05
C THR A 440 5.95 -3.54 -46.74
N SER A 441 4.92 -2.98 -46.12
CA SER A 441 5.00 -1.60 -45.65
C SER A 441 5.99 -1.52 -44.50
N VAL A 442 6.79 -0.48 -44.43
CA VAL A 442 7.78 -0.22 -43.37
C VAL A 442 7.08 -0.29 -41.99
N THR A 443 5.91 0.29 -41.86
CA THR A 443 5.12 0.29 -40.63
C THR A 443 4.75 -1.11 -40.13
N ARG A 444 4.46 -2.03 -41.07
CA ARG A 444 4.12 -3.42 -40.70
C ARG A 444 5.33 -4.19 -40.19
N GLU A 445 6.50 -4.00 -40.80
CA GLU A 445 7.73 -4.67 -40.34
C GLU A 445 8.23 -4.05 -39.02
N GLU A 446 8.10 -2.75 -38.82
CA GLU A 446 8.41 -2.10 -37.56
C GLU A 446 7.44 -2.59 -36.44
N GLY A 447 6.16 -2.69 -36.74
CA GLY A 447 5.19 -3.28 -35.80
C GLY A 447 5.52 -4.74 -35.47
N ARG A 448 5.98 -5.53 -36.43
CA ARG A 448 6.42 -6.92 -36.22
C ARG A 448 7.70 -7.01 -35.37
N LYS A 449 8.66 -6.13 -35.60
CA LYS A 449 9.88 -6.04 -34.78
C LYS A 449 9.51 -5.71 -33.34
N LEU A 450 8.64 -4.73 -33.13
CA LEU A 450 8.18 -4.30 -31.81
C LEU A 450 7.44 -5.44 -31.09
N LEU A 451 6.38 -5.98 -31.69
CA LEU A 451 5.47 -6.90 -31.02
C LEU A 451 6.08 -8.30 -30.83
N LEU A 452 6.72 -8.85 -31.88
CA LEU A 452 7.16 -10.24 -31.88
C LEU A 452 8.64 -10.39 -31.53
N MET A 453 9.52 -9.52 -32.04
CA MET A 453 10.95 -9.67 -31.81
C MET A 453 11.40 -9.06 -30.48
N ASN A 454 10.83 -7.95 -30.07
CA ASN A 454 11.07 -7.31 -28.76
C ASN A 454 10.24 -7.93 -27.62
N GLY A 455 9.26 -8.77 -27.93
CA GLY A 455 8.41 -9.39 -26.92
C GLY A 455 7.32 -8.47 -26.35
N ALA A 456 7.07 -7.31 -26.99
CA ALA A 456 6.04 -6.37 -26.54
C ALA A 456 4.64 -7.00 -26.52
N ALA A 457 4.36 -7.98 -27.39
CA ALA A 457 3.10 -8.72 -27.39
C ALA A 457 2.83 -9.45 -26.05
N VAL A 458 3.87 -9.93 -25.37
CA VAL A 458 3.73 -10.61 -24.08
C VAL A 458 3.37 -9.62 -22.99
N PHE A 459 4.01 -8.45 -22.97
CA PHE A 459 3.70 -7.39 -22.01
C PHE A 459 2.29 -6.83 -22.22
N LEU A 460 1.88 -6.64 -23.49
CA LEU A 460 0.53 -6.23 -23.84
C LEU A 460 -0.51 -7.27 -23.43
N ALA A 461 -0.26 -8.56 -23.67
CA ALA A 461 -1.16 -9.62 -23.24
C ALA A 461 -1.28 -9.70 -21.71
N ALA A 462 -0.18 -9.54 -20.97
CA ALA A 462 -0.19 -9.49 -19.51
C ALA A 462 -0.97 -8.29 -18.99
N PHE A 463 -0.82 -7.11 -19.60
CA PHE A 463 -1.56 -5.91 -19.23
C PHE A 463 -3.06 -6.05 -19.53
N LEU A 464 -3.44 -6.61 -20.67
CA LEU A 464 -4.82 -6.90 -21.00
C LEU A 464 -5.44 -7.91 -20.03
N ALA A 465 -4.71 -8.99 -19.70
CA ALA A 465 -5.17 -9.96 -18.72
C ALA A 465 -5.37 -9.33 -17.33
N PHE A 466 -4.48 -8.43 -16.93
CA PHE A 466 -4.60 -7.67 -15.69
C PHE A 466 -5.81 -6.72 -15.70
N GLY A 467 -6.03 -5.98 -16.79
CA GLY A 467 -7.20 -5.12 -16.95
C GLY A 467 -8.52 -5.90 -16.96
N ILE A 468 -8.55 -7.07 -17.62
CA ILE A 468 -9.71 -7.97 -17.58
C ILE A 468 -9.94 -8.49 -16.16
N TYR A 469 -8.88 -8.91 -15.47
CA TYR A 469 -8.97 -9.34 -14.08
C TYR A 469 -9.52 -8.25 -13.16
N GLN A 470 -9.00 -7.01 -13.25
CA GLN A 470 -9.53 -5.87 -12.51
C GLN A 470 -11.01 -5.61 -12.84
N GLY A 471 -11.37 -5.65 -14.13
CA GLY A 471 -12.76 -5.44 -14.55
C GLY A 471 -13.73 -6.52 -14.05
N VAL A 472 -13.30 -7.77 -14.02
CA VAL A 472 -14.12 -8.90 -13.53
C VAL A 472 -14.20 -8.93 -12.00
N THR A 473 -13.12 -8.54 -11.31
CA THR A 473 -13.06 -8.52 -9.83
C THR A 473 -13.52 -7.19 -9.23
N ALA A 474 -13.78 -6.17 -10.06
CA ALA A 474 -14.35 -4.92 -9.60
C ALA A 474 -15.77 -5.17 -9.06
N GLU A 475 -15.87 -5.28 -7.74
CA GLU A 475 -17.17 -5.31 -7.08
C GLU A 475 -17.83 -3.95 -7.30
N SER A 476 -18.91 -3.93 -8.07
CA SER A 476 -19.77 -2.76 -8.21
C SER A 476 -20.68 -2.66 -6.98
N TYR A 477 -20.08 -2.49 -5.79
CA TYR A 477 -20.85 -2.16 -4.61
C TYR A 477 -21.31 -0.70 -4.75
N ILE A 478 -22.60 -0.53 -4.98
CA ILE A 478 -23.25 0.78 -4.92
C ILE A 478 -23.81 0.91 -3.51
N ASP A 479 -23.20 1.77 -2.72
CA ASP A 479 -23.73 2.10 -1.40
C ASP A 479 -25.16 2.65 -1.53
N ALA A 480 -26.05 2.31 -0.62
CA ALA A 480 -27.43 2.79 -0.63
C ALA A 480 -27.50 4.33 -0.62
N ASP A 481 -26.56 4.96 0.07
CA ASP A 481 -26.35 6.41 0.08
C ASP A 481 -26.12 6.97 -1.34
N GLU A 482 -25.35 6.28 -2.16
CA GLU A 482 -25.07 6.68 -3.55
C GLU A 482 -26.31 6.51 -4.46
N ILE A 483 -27.16 5.53 -4.20
CA ILE A 483 -28.42 5.36 -4.95
C ILE A 483 -29.35 6.56 -4.70
N TYR A 484 -29.49 6.97 -3.43
CA TYR A 484 -30.30 8.13 -3.07
C TYR A 484 -29.68 9.44 -3.58
N TYR A 485 -28.35 9.57 -3.49
CA TYR A 485 -27.64 10.71 -4.05
C TYR A 485 -27.85 10.84 -5.57
N ALA A 486 -27.74 9.73 -6.30
CA ALA A 486 -28.02 9.69 -7.74
C ALA A 486 -29.47 10.06 -8.05
N TYR A 487 -30.42 9.63 -7.21
CA TYR A 487 -31.83 9.98 -7.35
C TYR A 487 -32.03 11.51 -7.24
N TYR A 488 -31.51 12.14 -6.19
CA TYR A 488 -31.62 13.59 -6.01
C TYR A 488 -30.92 14.36 -7.14
N MET A 489 -29.68 13.98 -7.47
CA MET A 489 -28.91 14.67 -8.50
C MET A 489 -29.54 14.57 -9.89
N LYS A 490 -30.18 13.46 -10.25
CA LYS A 490 -30.91 13.33 -11.52
C LYS A 490 -32.10 14.28 -11.63
N HIS A 491 -32.77 14.56 -10.51
CA HIS A 491 -33.92 15.47 -10.52
C HIS A 491 -33.52 16.95 -10.59
N ILE A 492 -32.35 17.30 -10.05
CA ILE A 492 -31.88 18.70 -10.04
C ILE A 492 -30.77 18.95 -11.08
N SER A 493 -30.42 17.96 -11.90
CA SER A 493 -29.37 18.10 -12.92
C SER A 493 -29.74 19.18 -13.93
N GLY A 494 -28.73 19.94 -14.36
CA GLY A 494 -28.91 21.09 -15.26
C GLY A 494 -28.65 22.42 -14.57
N PRO A 495 -29.12 23.53 -15.16
CA PRO A 495 -29.00 24.85 -14.56
C PRO A 495 -29.86 24.94 -13.29
N TRP A 496 -29.27 25.54 -12.23
CA TRP A 496 -30.02 25.75 -10.99
C TRP A 496 -31.23 26.63 -11.20
N SER A 497 -32.39 26.16 -10.75
CA SER A 497 -33.69 26.84 -10.96
C SER A 497 -34.51 26.88 -9.66
N GLU A 498 -35.51 27.79 -9.61
CA GLU A 498 -36.48 27.82 -8.53
C GLU A 498 -37.25 26.50 -8.40
N ARG A 499 -37.55 25.86 -9.53
CA ARG A 499 -38.21 24.54 -9.56
C ARG A 499 -37.36 23.47 -8.85
N SER A 500 -36.05 23.47 -9.06
CA SER A 500 -35.12 22.54 -8.40
C SER A 500 -35.08 22.80 -6.89
N ARG A 501 -35.09 24.08 -6.49
CA ARG A 501 -35.12 24.50 -5.10
C ARG A 501 -36.41 24.07 -4.39
N ASP A 502 -37.56 24.32 -5.03
CA ASP A 502 -38.85 24.01 -4.41
C ASP A 502 -39.08 22.50 -4.32
N TRP A 503 -38.64 21.74 -5.34
CA TRP A 503 -38.65 20.29 -5.27
C TRP A 503 -37.79 19.74 -4.10
N LEU A 504 -36.59 20.28 -3.88
CA LEU A 504 -35.76 19.88 -2.73
C LEU A 504 -36.41 20.25 -1.37
N LYS A 505 -37.13 21.38 -1.30
CA LYS A 505 -37.90 21.74 -0.11
C LYS A 505 -39.04 20.75 0.17
N GLU A 506 -39.69 20.25 -0.87
CA GLU A 506 -40.73 19.23 -0.75
C GLU A 506 -40.13 17.90 -0.22
N GLN A 507 -38.97 17.46 -0.77
CA GLN A 507 -38.29 16.26 -0.31
C GLN A 507 -37.89 16.34 1.18
N ARG A 508 -37.62 17.52 1.71
CA ARG A 508 -37.31 17.73 3.14
C ARG A 508 -38.40 17.23 4.06
N ASN A 509 -39.66 17.35 3.67
CA ASN A 509 -40.81 16.97 4.51
C ASN A 509 -40.85 15.46 4.81
N GLU A 510 -40.23 14.65 3.96
CA GLU A 510 -40.10 13.21 4.15
C GLU A 510 -39.27 12.84 5.41
N PHE A 511 -38.40 13.74 5.85
CA PHE A 511 -37.51 13.50 6.99
C PHE A 511 -38.13 13.92 8.36
N ALA A 512 -39.35 14.46 8.36
CA ALA A 512 -40.06 14.87 9.57
C ALA A 512 -40.11 13.76 10.66
N PRO A 513 -40.38 12.48 10.34
CA PRO A 513 -40.46 11.44 11.35
C PRO A 513 -39.09 10.96 11.88
N MET A 514 -37.98 11.38 11.27
CA MET A 514 -36.65 10.87 11.61
C MET A 514 -36.21 11.23 13.03
N LEU A 515 -36.52 12.43 13.49
CA LEU A 515 -36.16 12.91 14.85
C LEU A 515 -36.84 12.08 15.93
N GLU A 516 -38.11 11.75 15.75
CA GLU A 516 -38.85 10.91 16.72
C GLU A 516 -38.35 9.46 16.70
N ALA A 517 -38.07 8.94 15.50
CA ALA A 517 -37.50 7.61 15.36
C ALA A 517 -36.10 7.52 16.02
N GLN A 518 -35.28 8.54 15.92
CA GLN A 518 -33.98 8.60 16.58
C GLN A 518 -34.10 8.57 18.13
N LYS A 519 -35.04 9.29 18.68
CA LYS A 519 -35.30 9.24 20.14
C LYS A 519 -35.71 7.83 20.58
N ARG A 520 -36.50 7.12 19.79
CA ARG A 520 -36.93 5.74 20.07
C ARG A 520 -35.79 4.75 19.91
N VAL A 521 -34.88 4.96 18.94
CA VAL A 521 -33.64 4.18 18.79
C VAL A 521 -32.77 4.32 20.04
N ASN A 522 -32.54 5.54 20.49
CA ASN A 522 -31.69 5.82 21.64
C ASN A 522 -32.27 5.22 22.95
N ARG A 523 -33.58 4.96 23.00
CA ARG A 523 -34.24 4.28 24.13
C ARG A 523 -34.32 2.77 23.97
N GLY A 524 -33.85 2.22 22.83
CA GLY A 524 -33.96 0.79 22.55
C GLY A 524 -35.40 0.29 22.32
N GLU A 525 -36.31 1.18 21.95
CA GLU A 525 -37.76 0.91 21.85
C GLU A 525 -38.20 0.44 20.43
N LEU A 526 -37.28 0.35 19.47
CA LEU A 526 -37.63 -0.02 18.10
C LEU A 526 -37.56 -1.52 17.85
N SER A 527 -38.57 -2.04 17.16
CA SER A 527 -38.50 -3.39 16.56
C SER A 527 -37.45 -3.43 15.45
N SER A 528 -36.96 -4.62 15.11
CA SER A 528 -35.96 -4.82 14.04
C SER A 528 -36.40 -4.23 12.69
N GLU A 529 -37.71 -4.30 12.38
CA GLU A 529 -38.29 -3.77 11.16
C GLU A 529 -38.30 -2.23 11.15
N ALA A 530 -38.66 -1.63 12.28
CA ALA A 530 -38.63 -0.17 12.44
C ALA A 530 -37.20 0.38 12.45
N LEU A 531 -36.22 -0.39 12.92
CA LEU A 531 -34.81 -0.04 12.86
C LEU A 531 -34.29 -0.05 11.42
N LEU A 532 -34.71 -1.02 10.60
CA LEU A 532 -34.36 -1.05 9.16
C LEU A 532 -34.94 0.15 8.41
N ALA A 533 -36.21 0.51 8.70
CA ALA A 533 -36.85 1.68 8.11
C ALA A 533 -36.13 2.97 8.52
N TYR A 534 -35.73 3.10 9.79
CA TYR A 534 -34.95 4.24 10.28
C TYR A 534 -33.59 4.33 9.59
N ASN A 535 -32.85 3.23 9.48
CA ASN A 535 -31.55 3.21 8.79
C ASN A 535 -31.66 3.61 7.32
N SER A 536 -32.70 3.15 6.62
CA SER A 536 -32.99 3.55 5.24
C SER A 536 -33.29 5.05 5.12
N LEU A 537 -34.08 5.58 6.04
CA LEU A 537 -34.41 7.01 6.07
C LEU A 537 -33.17 7.86 6.41
N GLN A 538 -32.30 7.37 7.29
CA GLN A 538 -31.04 8.02 7.66
C GLN A 538 -30.06 8.07 6.46
N GLN A 539 -29.95 6.99 5.71
CA GLN A 539 -29.14 6.96 4.49
C GLN A 539 -29.67 7.94 3.43
N LYS A 540 -30.99 7.99 3.26
CA LYS A 540 -31.65 8.92 2.37
C LYS A 540 -31.42 10.39 2.78
N TYR A 541 -31.47 10.67 4.07
CA TYR A 541 -31.17 11.99 4.64
C TYR A 541 -29.72 12.38 4.49
N SER A 542 -28.78 11.46 4.69
CA SER A 542 -27.34 11.68 4.43
C SER A 542 -27.08 12.07 2.99
N ALA A 543 -27.69 11.36 2.03
CA ALA A 543 -27.61 11.69 0.62
C ALA A 543 -28.22 13.07 0.30
N TYR A 544 -29.37 13.39 0.88
CA TYR A 544 -30.00 14.71 0.76
C TYR A 544 -29.10 15.82 1.30
N GLN A 545 -28.49 15.64 2.47
CA GLN A 545 -27.54 16.59 3.04
C GLN A 545 -26.30 16.77 2.17
N ARG A 546 -25.78 15.69 1.59
CA ARG A 546 -24.66 15.74 0.65
C ARG A 546 -24.99 16.64 -0.56
N VAL A 547 -26.20 16.56 -1.10
CA VAL A 547 -26.67 17.45 -2.18
C VAL A 547 -26.69 18.90 -1.72
N LEU A 548 -27.25 19.18 -0.55
CA LEU A 548 -27.33 20.55 -0.02
C LEU A 548 -25.94 21.13 0.28
N GLN A 549 -25.06 20.40 0.91
CA GLN A 549 -23.76 20.88 1.35
C GLN A 549 -22.75 20.98 0.22
N SER A 550 -22.60 19.93 -0.58
CA SER A 550 -21.55 19.87 -1.61
C SER A 550 -21.92 20.63 -2.88
N ASN A 551 -23.19 20.49 -3.35
CA ASN A 551 -23.57 21.03 -4.65
C ASN A 551 -24.24 22.39 -4.56
N ILE A 552 -25.09 22.61 -3.57
CA ILE A 552 -25.84 23.87 -3.47
C ILE A 552 -25.07 24.90 -2.65
N SER A 553 -24.64 24.53 -1.44
CA SER A 553 -24.01 25.47 -0.52
C SER A 553 -22.59 25.86 -0.94
N TYR A 554 -21.83 24.91 -1.46
CA TYR A 554 -20.44 25.16 -1.85
C TYR A 554 -20.33 25.56 -3.33
N TYR A 555 -20.80 24.70 -4.25
CA TYR A 555 -20.53 24.85 -5.67
C TYR A 555 -21.31 26.01 -6.31
N LEU A 556 -22.62 26.14 -6.02
CA LEU A 556 -23.44 27.22 -6.58
C LEU A 556 -23.15 28.59 -5.97
N LYS A 557 -22.69 28.63 -4.71
CA LYS A 557 -22.30 29.90 -4.07
C LYS A 557 -21.07 30.50 -4.75
N GLU A 558 -20.11 29.67 -5.15
CA GLU A 558 -18.91 30.11 -5.85
C GLU A 558 -19.14 30.31 -7.36
N ASN A 559 -20.08 29.57 -7.95
CA ASN A 559 -20.38 29.61 -9.38
C ASN A 559 -21.90 29.71 -9.65
N PRO A 560 -22.50 30.90 -9.51
CA PRO A 560 -23.97 31.06 -9.59
C PRO A 560 -24.61 30.61 -10.91
N GLY A 561 -23.88 30.51 -11.99
CA GLY A 561 -24.36 30.06 -13.32
C GLY A 561 -23.97 28.62 -13.65
N ALA A 562 -23.41 27.86 -12.71
CA ALA A 562 -22.93 26.52 -12.99
C ALA A 562 -24.08 25.49 -13.13
N TRP A 563 -23.82 24.49 -13.94
CA TRP A 563 -24.72 23.36 -14.13
C TRP A 563 -24.45 22.29 -13.06
N LEU A 564 -25.50 21.77 -12.47
CA LEU A 564 -25.41 20.65 -11.56
C LEU A 564 -25.34 19.34 -12.35
N VAL A 565 -24.34 18.53 -12.06
CA VAL A 565 -24.10 17.24 -12.72
C VAL A 565 -23.94 16.15 -11.67
N TYR A 566 -24.45 14.96 -11.96
CA TYR A 566 -24.20 13.79 -11.12
C TYR A 566 -22.71 13.41 -11.12
N GLU A 567 -22.00 13.82 -10.10
CA GLU A 567 -20.53 13.73 -10.02
C GLU A 567 -19.98 12.31 -10.12
N THR A 568 -20.63 11.34 -9.49
CA THR A 568 -20.04 9.98 -9.39
C THR A 568 -19.98 9.30 -10.75
N GLY A 569 -21.00 9.51 -11.61
CA GLY A 569 -20.98 9.01 -12.99
C GLY A 569 -19.89 9.68 -13.83
N TYR A 570 -19.75 11.00 -13.69
CA TYR A 570 -18.74 11.78 -14.41
C TYR A 570 -17.32 11.44 -13.94
N LYS A 571 -17.10 11.36 -12.62
CA LYS A 571 -15.80 11.01 -12.02
C LYS A 571 -15.34 9.60 -12.38
N LYS A 572 -16.27 8.64 -12.52
CA LYS A 572 -15.94 7.28 -12.99
C LYS A 572 -15.47 7.25 -14.45
N LEU A 573 -16.01 8.14 -15.29
CA LEU A 573 -15.69 8.19 -16.72
C LEU A 573 -14.46 9.04 -17.03
N PHE A 574 -14.26 10.14 -16.32
CA PHE A 574 -13.28 11.18 -16.68
C PHE A 574 -12.39 11.65 -15.53
N GLY A 575 -12.61 11.19 -14.30
CA GLY A 575 -11.94 11.69 -13.12
C GLY A 575 -10.69 10.91 -12.73
N PHE A 576 -9.54 11.58 -12.64
CA PHE A 576 -8.29 11.06 -12.05
C PHE A 576 -8.32 11.13 -10.51
N THR A 577 -9.41 10.72 -9.89
CA THR A 577 -9.64 10.93 -8.45
C THR A 577 -9.34 9.72 -7.57
N GLY A 578 -8.96 8.57 -8.16
CA GLY A 578 -8.65 7.34 -7.43
C GLY A 578 -7.15 7.04 -7.38
N THR A 579 -6.70 6.41 -6.32
CA THR A 579 -5.35 5.80 -6.25
C THR A 579 -5.15 4.74 -7.34
N SER A 580 -6.23 4.10 -7.79
CA SER A 580 -6.24 3.15 -8.91
C SER A 580 -5.84 3.80 -10.23
N ASP A 581 -6.33 5.01 -10.54
CA ASP A 581 -6.05 5.69 -11.80
C ASP A 581 -4.56 6.08 -11.92
N VAL A 582 -3.95 6.49 -10.81
CA VAL A 582 -2.50 6.75 -10.76
C VAL A 582 -1.71 5.45 -10.95
N GLN A 583 -2.15 4.35 -10.34
CA GLN A 583 -1.53 3.04 -10.51
C GLN A 583 -1.64 2.54 -11.94
N ASP A 584 -2.82 2.66 -12.56
CA ASP A 584 -3.05 2.24 -13.95
C ASP A 584 -2.24 3.08 -14.94
N THR A 585 -2.14 4.40 -14.70
CA THR A 585 -1.31 5.30 -15.51
C THR A 585 0.18 4.95 -15.40
N LEU A 586 0.67 4.65 -14.20
CA LEU A 586 2.05 4.23 -13.98
C LEU A 586 2.34 2.87 -14.61
N LEU A 587 1.41 1.92 -14.51
CA LEU A 587 1.52 0.62 -15.17
C LEU A 587 1.51 0.76 -16.69
N ALA A 588 0.67 1.61 -17.25
CA ALA A 588 0.66 1.93 -18.68
C ALA A 588 1.98 2.59 -19.12
N GLY A 589 2.51 3.54 -18.35
CA GLY A 589 3.81 4.16 -18.60
C GLY A 589 4.96 3.16 -18.56
N LEU A 590 4.97 2.26 -17.57
CA LEU A 590 5.95 1.17 -17.47
C LEU A 590 5.83 0.20 -18.65
N LEU A 591 4.62 -0.15 -19.04
CA LEU A 591 4.35 -0.98 -20.22
C LEU A 591 4.92 -0.34 -21.49
N CYS A 592 4.64 0.93 -21.72
CA CYS A 592 5.19 1.68 -22.85
C CYS A 592 6.73 1.66 -22.82
N ALA A 593 7.34 1.95 -21.67
CA ALA A 593 8.79 1.91 -21.51
C ALA A 593 9.37 0.52 -21.84
N LEU A 594 8.74 -0.56 -21.36
CA LEU A 594 9.17 -1.94 -21.64
C LEU A 594 8.99 -2.32 -23.12
N CYS A 595 7.88 -1.90 -23.75
CA CYS A 595 7.61 -2.18 -25.16
C CYS A 595 8.58 -1.45 -26.10
N PHE A 596 8.93 -0.20 -25.81
CA PHE A 596 9.69 0.65 -26.72
C PHE A 596 11.19 0.70 -26.42
N SER A 597 11.64 0.34 -25.20
CA SER A 597 13.05 0.42 -24.78
C SER A 597 14.04 -0.33 -25.67
N GLY A 598 13.59 -1.41 -26.30
CA GLY A 598 14.43 -2.24 -27.18
C GLY A 598 14.52 -1.80 -28.63
N LEU A 599 13.69 -0.85 -29.08
CA LEU A 599 13.51 -0.53 -30.48
C LEU A 599 14.82 0.00 -31.13
N PHE A 600 15.38 1.05 -30.56
CA PHE A 600 16.65 1.62 -31.04
C PHE A 600 17.87 0.75 -30.71
N ALA A 601 17.83 0.02 -29.59
CA ALA A 601 18.93 -0.87 -29.22
C ALA A 601 19.12 -2.05 -30.19
N MET A 602 18.04 -2.54 -30.81
CA MET A 602 18.13 -3.62 -31.81
C MET A 602 18.68 -3.12 -33.14
N GLU A 603 18.32 -1.94 -33.58
CA GLU A 603 18.85 -1.33 -34.81
C GLU A 603 20.34 -1.08 -34.70
N ARG A 604 20.77 -0.49 -33.57
CA ARG A 604 22.18 -0.26 -33.27
C ARG A 604 23.00 -1.54 -33.15
N LYS A 605 22.46 -2.60 -32.55
CA LYS A 605 23.10 -3.93 -32.51
C LYS A 605 23.15 -4.62 -33.87
N GLY A 606 22.26 -4.29 -34.78
CA GLY A 606 22.18 -4.80 -36.12
C GLY A 606 23.04 -4.04 -37.12
N GLY A 607 23.65 -2.91 -36.73
CA GLY A 607 24.38 -2.02 -37.65
C GLY A 607 23.47 -1.38 -38.70
N MET A 608 22.16 -1.36 -38.46
CA MET A 608 21.20 -0.81 -39.41
C MET A 608 21.10 0.73 -39.34
N ASP A 609 21.54 1.30 -38.24
CA ASP A 609 21.66 2.74 -38.03
C ASP A 609 22.84 3.38 -38.85
N GLU A 610 23.78 2.55 -39.34
CA GLU A 610 24.87 3.01 -40.24
C GLU A 610 24.48 2.93 -41.73
N ILE A 611 23.35 2.32 -42.07
CA ILE A 611 22.89 2.08 -43.45
C ILE A 611 21.82 3.10 -43.88
N LEU A 612 21.19 3.79 -42.92
CA LEU A 612 20.21 4.86 -43.11
C LEU A 612 20.88 6.23 -43.00
#